data_955dfc069040865bce14fd0a31283baf
#
_entry.id   955dfc069040865bce14fd0a31283baf
#
_cell.length_a   1.000
_cell.length_b   1.000
_cell.length_c   1.000
_cell.angle_alpha   90.00
_cell.angle_beta   90.00
_cell.angle_gamma   90.00
#
_symmetry.space_group_name_H-M   'P 1'
#
loop_
_entity.id
_entity.type
_entity.pdbx_description
1 polymer ?
#
loop_
_entity_poly.entity_id
_entity_poly.type
_entity_poly.pdbx_seq_one_letter_code
_entity_poly.pdbx_strand_id
1 'polypeptide(L)'
;MLDKRKFYINGKWVSPSKPNDLEVINPSNEDPYAVISLGSKEDIDKAVKAAKTAFESWKKTSKEERLKLLEKLLEVYKKRFNEMAKAISDEMGAPMDWATEVQTGSGQAHLEDFILRLKEFNFDEHFDSKSSNHICYEPIGVCGLITPWNWPINQIALKVVPALATGCTMILKPSEIAPISGMLFAEMIDEAGFPAGVFNLINGDGAGV
;
A
#
# COMPACT_ATOMS: atom_id res chain seq x y z
N MET A 1 -22.26 7.98 -5.94
CA MET A 1 -21.57 6.72 -5.64
C MET A 1 -20.36 6.58 -6.55
N LEU A 2 -19.17 6.34 -5.98
CA LEU A 2 -17.92 6.18 -6.72
C LEU A 2 -17.83 4.77 -7.32
N ASP A 3 -17.42 4.64 -8.60
CA ASP A 3 -17.11 3.34 -9.21
C ASP A 3 -15.62 3.02 -8.98
N LYS A 4 -15.34 2.08 -8.09
CA LYS A 4 -14.00 1.62 -7.68
C LYS A 4 -13.82 0.11 -7.83
N ARG A 5 -14.46 -0.50 -8.84
CA ARG A 5 -14.45 -1.96 -9.10
C ARG A 5 -13.10 -2.50 -9.56
N LYS A 6 -12.20 -1.66 -10.06
CA LYS A 6 -10.91 -2.10 -10.61
C LYS A 6 -9.88 -2.38 -9.52
N PHE A 7 -9.00 -3.33 -9.82
CA PHE A 7 -7.80 -3.64 -9.02
C PHE A 7 -6.57 -2.96 -9.63
N TYR A 8 -5.59 -2.63 -8.79
CA TYR A 8 -4.30 -2.13 -9.28
C TYR A 8 -3.32 -3.30 -9.40
N ILE A 9 -3.05 -3.75 -10.62
CA ILE A 9 -2.16 -4.89 -10.90
C ILE A 9 -1.17 -4.52 -12.00
N ASN A 10 0.11 -4.74 -11.74
CA ASN A 10 1.19 -4.53 -12.70
C ASN A 10 1.20 -3.11 -13.32
N GLY A 11 1.03 -2.08 -12.47
CA GLY A 11 1.05 -0.69 -12.88
C GLY A 11 -0.21 -0.24 -13.64
N LYS A 12 -1.33 -0.98 -13.53
CA LYS A 12 -2.58 -0.66 -14.24
C LYS A 12 -3.81 -0.96 -13.41
N TRP A 13 -4.84 -0.15 -13.60
CA TRP A 13 -6.18 -0.42 -13.10
C TRP A 13 -6.90 -1.38 -14.04
N VAL A 14 -7.12 -2.61 -13.60
CA VAL A 14 -7.71 -3.70 -14.37
C VAL A 14 -9.07 -4.13 -13.83
N SER A 15 -9.96 -4.56 -14.72
CA SER A 15 -11.24 -5.11 -14.31
C SER A 15 -11.07 -6.49 -13.64
N PRO A 16 -11.93 -6.84 -12.67
CA PRO A 16 -11.92 -8.17 -12.06
C PRO A 16 -12.16 -9.27 -13.10
N SER A 17 -11.57 -10.44 -12.88
CA SER A 17 -11.78 -11.64 -13.73
C SER A 17 -13.22 -12.09 -13.72
N LYS A 18 -13.89 -11.95 -12.55
CA LYS A 18 -15.32 -12.17 -12.36
C LYS A 18 -15.87 -11.02 -11.52
N PRO A 19 -16.87 -10.28 -12.02
CA PRO A 19 -17.53 -9.26 -11.23
C PRO A 19 -18.16 -9.87 -9.98
N ASN A 20 -17.86 -9.28 -8.81
CA ASN A 20 -18.46 -9.62 -7.53
C ASN A 20 -18.55 -8.33 -6.71
N ASP A 21 -19.56 -7.53 -7.02
CA ASP A 21 -19.70 -6.18 -6.53
C ASP A 21 -20.13 -6.13 -5.07
N LEU A 22 -19.52 -5.20 -4.32
CA LEU A 22 -19.84 -4.89 -2.94
C LEU A 22 -19.96 -3.37 -2.78
N GLU A 23 -21.02 -2.93 -2.14
CA GLU A 23 -21.20 -1.53 -1.76
C GLU A 23 -20.37 -1.21 -0.51
N VAL A 24 -19.66 -0.09 -0.57
CA VAL A 24 -18.99 0.51 0.59
C VAL A 24 -19.96 1.56 1.16
N ILE A 25 -20.36 1.36 2.39
CA ILE A 25 -21.38 2.20 3.03
C ILE A 25 -20.69 3.33 3.82
N ASN A 26 -21.19 4.55 3.67
CA ASN A 26 -20.80 5.65 4.54
C ASN A 26 -21.56 5.50 5.87
N PRO A 27 -20.88 5.21 6.98
CA PRO A 27 -21.55 4.94 8.25
C PRO A 27 -22.18 6.19 8.88
N SER A 28 -21.91 7.40 8.38
CA SER A 28 -22.49 8.63 8.91
C SER A 28 -23.95 8.83 8.47
N ASN A 29 -24.35 8.28 7.33
CA ASN A 29 -25.69 8.43 6.77
C ASN A 29 -26.30 7.10 6.26
N GLU A 30 -25.52 6.00 6.36
CA GLU A 30 -25.88 4.66 5.92
C GLU A 30 -26.15 4.53 4.41
N ASP A 31 -25.74 5.52 3.62
CA ASP A 31 -25.88 5.49 2.16
C ASP A 31 -24.68 4.80 1.47
N PRO A 32 -24.89 4.18 0.30
CA PRO A 32 -23.79 3.68 -0.53
C PRO A 32 -22.87 4.83 -1.01
N TYR A 33 -21.61 4.80 -0.55
CA TYR A 33 -20.57 5.77 -0.88
C TYR A 33 -19.84 5.40 -2.17
N ALA A 34 -19.44 4.12 -2.26
CA ALA A 34 -18.71 3.58 -3.40
C ALA A 34 -19.17 2.16 -3.72
N VAL A 35 -18.80 1.67 -4.88
CA VAL A 35 -18.89 0.26 -5.22
C VAL A 35 -17.51 -0.25 -5.60
N ILE A 36 -17.09 -1.37 -4.97
CA ILE A 36 -15.88 -2.13 -5.29
C ILE A 36 -16.27 -3.48 -5.89
N SER A 37 -15.32 -4.24 -6.39
CA SER A 37 -15.49 -5.67 -6.67
C SER A 37 -14.60 -6.48 -5.76
N LEU A 38 -15.07 -7.63 -5.30
CA LEU A 38 -14.25 -8.58 -4.56
C LEU A 38 -13.46 -9.44 -5.56
N GLY A 39 -12.17 -9.61 -5.31
CA GLY A 39 -11.28 -10.38 -6.15
C GLY A 39 -11.53 -11.87 -6.08
N SER A 40 -11.08 -12.56 -7.10
CA SER A 40 -11.06 -14.01 -7.19
C SER A 40 -9.66 -14.57 -7.07
N LYS A 41 -9.54 -15.89 -6.86
CA LYS A 41 -8.23 -16.57 -6.92
C LYS A 41 -7.44 -16.23 -8.20
N GLU A 42 -8.12 -16.10 -9.34
CA GLU A 42 -7.49 -15.74 -10.61
C GLU A 42 -6.86 -14.34 -10.58
N ASP A 43 -7.51 -13.37 -9.91
CA ASP A 43 -7.00 -12.01 -9.76
C ASP A 43 -5.78 -12.00 -8.85
N ILE A 44 -5.81 -12.78 -7.76
CA ILE A 44 -4.66 -12.97 -6.86
C ILE A 44 -3.49 -13.58 -7.63
N ASP A 45 -3.71 -14.65 -8.39
CA ASP A 45 -2.66 -15.32 -9.15
C ASP A 45 -2.02 -14.35 -10.16
N LYS A 46 -2.79 -13.45 -10.80
CA LYS A 46 -2.28 -12.38 -11.66
C LYS A 46 -1.41 -11.38 -10.90
N ALA A 47 -1.85 -10.93 -9.72
CA ALA A 47 -1.10 -9.98 -8.89
C ALA A 47 0.19 -10.61 -8.34
N VAL A 48 0.13 -11.85 -7.87
CA VAL A 48 1.31 -12.60 -7.39
C VAL A 48 2.31 -12.78 -8.52
N LYS A 49 1.85 -13.13 -9.73
CA LYS A 49 2.72 -13.25 -10.91
C LYS A 49 3.40 -11.92 -11.24
N ALA A 50 2.66 -10.81 -11.23
CA ALA A 50 3.21 -9.48 -11.45
C ALA A 50 4.26 -9.12 -10.40
N ALA A 51 3.96 -9.34 -9.12
CA ALA A 51 4.87 -9.07 -8.02
C ALA A 51 6.14 -9.92 -8.10
N LYS A 52 6.05 -11.22 -8.41
CA LYS A 52 7.21 -12.11 -8.62
C LYS A 52 8.08 -11.64 -9.78
N THR A 53 7.49 -11.22 -10.89
CA THR A 53 8.24 -10.71 -12.04
C THR A 53 8.96 -9.40 -11.69
N ALA A 54 8.29 -8.47 -11.04
CA ALA A 54 8.88 -7.19 -10.62
C ALA A 54 9.99 -7.39 -9.57
N PHE A 55 9.88 -8.39 -8.69
CA PHE A 55 10.87 -8.68 -7.66
C PHE A 55 12.27 -8.91 -8.23
N GLU A 56 12.40 -9.54 -9.40
CA GLU A 56 13.71 -9.85 -10.00
C GLU A 56 14.55 -8.62 -10.32
N SER A 57 13.92 -7.48 -10.59
CA SER A 57 14.59 -6.19 -10.78
C SER A 57 14.58 -5.35 -9.52
N TRP A 58 13.44 -5.29 -8.81
CA TRP A 58 13.26 -4.44 -7.64
C TRP A 58 14.20 -4.78 -6.48
N LYS A 59 14.43 -6.06 -6.21
CA LYS A 59 15.40 -6.53 -5.19
C LYS A 59 16.85 -6.05 -5.41
N LYS A 60 17.18 -5.64 -6.63
CA LYS A 60 18.53 -5.17 -7.02
C LYS A 60 18.68 -3.66 -6.98
N THR A 61 17.59 -2.94 -6.71
CA THR A 61 17.65 -1.48 -6.59
C THR A 61 18.48 -1.06 -5.39
N SER A 62 19.22 0.02 -5.54
CA SER A 62 19.99 0.60 -4.44
C SER A 62 19.09 1.20 -3.36
N LYS A 63 19.65 1.42 -2.17
CA LYS A 63 18.98 2.15 -1.09
C LYS A 63 18.56 3.56 -1.55
N GLU A 64 19.41 4.23 -2.29
CA GLU A 64 19.22 5.59 -2.81
C GLU A 64 18.06 5.66 -3.82
N GLU A 65 17.93 4.66 -4.71
CA GLU A 65 16.81 4.57 -5.65
C GLU A 65 15.48 4.41 -4.90
N ARG A 66 15.42 3.53 -3.90
CA ARG A 66 14.23 3.33 -3.07
C ARG A 66 13.90 4.56 -2.23
N LEU A 67 14.90 5.22 -1.64
CA LEU A 67 14.73 6.49 -0.91
C LEU A 67 14.09 7.56 -1.79
N LYS A 68 14.61 7.76 -3.00
CA LYS A 68 14.08 8.75 -3.94
C LYS A 68 12.61 8.53 -4.26
N LEU A 69 12.20 7.27 -4.44
CA LEU A 69 10.80 6.93 -4.70
C LEU A 69 9.90 7.12 -3.47
N LEU A 70 10.40 6.79 -2.27
CA LEU A 70 9.67 7.03 -1.02
C LEU A 70 9.54 8.53 -0.71
N GLU A 71 10.57 9.33 -0.95
CA GLU A 71 10.51 10.79 -0.83
C GLU A 71 9.48 11.38 -1.82
N LYS A 72 9.44 10.85 -3.04
CA LYS A 72 8.42 11.22 -4.03
C LYS A 72 7.01 10.84 -3.59
N LEU A 73 6.84 9.64 -3.01
CA LEU A 73 5.55 9.20 -2.45
C LEU A 73 5.10 10.13 -1.31
N LEU A 74 6.02 10.57 -0.45
CA LEU A 74 5.71 11.54 0.61
C LEU A 74 5.26 12.89 0.04
N GLU A 75 5.89 13.39 -1.03
CA GLU A 75 5.45 14.61 -1.72
C GLU A 75 4.02 14.47 -2.27
N VAL A 76 3.74 13.35 -2.95
CA VAL A 76 2.40 13.04 -3.49
C VAL A 76 1.38 12.92 -2.36
N TYR A 77 1.72 12.23 -1.28
CA TYR A 77 0.87 12.07 -0.11
C TYR A 77 0.50 13.44 0.51
N LYS A 78 1.48 14.31 0.72
CA LYS A 78 1.26 15.68 1.24
C LYS A 78 0.35 16.50 0.33
N LYS A 79 0.52 16.38 -0.98
CA LYS A 79 -0.33 17.07 -1.97
C LYS A 79 -1.78 16.58 -1.94
N ARG A 80 -1.99 15.28 -1.69
CA ARG A 80 -3.32 14.64 -1.67
C ARG A 80 -3.83 14.38 -0.25
N PHE A 81 -3.26 15.05 0.76
CA PHE A 81 -3.55 14.83 2.17
C PHE A 81 -5.04 14.96 2.52
N ASN A 82 -5.68 16.05 2.08
CA ASN A 82 -7.10 16.30 2.34
C ASN A 82 -8.03 15.30 1.62
N GLU A 83 -7.61 14.78 0.46
CA GLU A 83 -8.34 13.74 -0.26
C GLU A 83 -8.32 12.42 0.54
N MET A 84 -7.17 12.08 1.14
CA MET A 84 -7.06 10.92 2.02
C MET A 84 -7.95 11.08 3.27
N ALA A 85 -7.92 12.24 3.92
CA ALA A 85 -8.74 12.52 5.09
C ALA A 85 -10.24 12.38 4.78
N LYS A 86 -10.65 12.90 3.62
CA LYS A 86 -12.05 12.78 3.19
C LYS A 86 -12.43 11.34 2.89
N ALA A 87 -11.57 10.57 2.20
CA ALA A 87 -11.83 9.15 1.93
C ALA A 87 -12.02 8.36 3.24
N ILE A 88 -11.14 8.56 4.22
CA ILE A 88 -11.23 7.92 5.54
C ILE A 88 -12.53 8.30 6.26
N SER A 89 -12.89 9.60 6.25
CA SER A 89 -14.13 10.07 6.88
C SER A 89 -15.36 9.43 6.22
N ASP A 90 -15.40 9.38 4.89
CA ASP A 90 -16.55 8.86 4.15
C ASP A 90 -16.72 7.33 4.27
N GLU A 91 -15.62 6.55 4.26
CA GLU A 91 -15.72 5.07 4.28
C GLU A 91 -15.75 4.47 5.69
N MET A 92 -15.21 5.16 6.69
CA MET A 92 -15.03 4.64 8.05
C MET A 92 -15.82 5.42 9.11
N GLY A 93 -16.33 6.62 8.75
CA GLY A 93 -17.12 7.45 9.64
C GLY A 93 -16.32 8.24 10.68
N ALA A 94 -15.01 8.37 10.52
CA ALA A 94 -14.21 9.22 11.41
C ALA A 94 -14.66 10.68 11.29
N PRO A 95 -14.86 11.41 12.41
CA PRO A 95 -15.05 12.86 12.36
C PRO A 95 -13.94 13.52 11.55
N MET A 96 -14.28 14.51 10.70
CA MET A 96 -13.35 15.06 9.71
C MET A 96 -12.05 15.60 10.32
N ASP A 97 -12.12 16.25 11.49
CA ASP A 97 -10.94 16.74 12.21
C ASP A 97 -10.02 15.58 12.62
N TRP A 98 -10.61 14.51 13.16
CA TRP A 98 -9.89 13.30 13.55
C TRP A 98 -9.29 12.57 12.33
N ALA A 99 -10.06 12.46 11.24
CA ALA A 99 -9.58 11.87 9.99
C ALA A 99 -8.40 12.65 9.42
N THR A 100 -8.41 13.98 9.53
CA THR A 100 -7.35 14.86 9.03
C THR A 100 -6.11 14.82 9.95
N GLU A 101 -6.28 15.22 11.20
CA GLU A 101 -5.14 15.46 12.11
C GLU A 101 -4.48 14.15 12.57
N VAL A 102 -5.30 13.13 12.85
CA VAL A 102 -4.81 11.92 13.50
C VAL A 102 -4.64 10.78 12.49
N GLN A 103 -5.69 10.40 11.77
CA GLN A 103 -5.60 9.22 10.91
C GLN A 103 -4.72 9.47 9.68
N THR A 104 -4.98 10.51 8.92
CA THR A 104 -4.14 10.86 7.76
C THR A 104 -2.75 11.30 8.20
N GLY A 105 -2.65 12.04 9.31
CA GLY A 105 -1.38 12.42 9.93
C GLY A 105 -0.50 11.22 10.28
N SER A 106 -1.08 10.11 10.75
CA SER A 106 -0.33 8.89 11.05
C SER A 106 0.32 8.27 9.81
N GLY A 107 -0.40 8.26 8.67
CA GLY A 107 0.17 7.78 7.40
C GLY A 107 1.37 8.59 6.94
N GLN A 108 1.29 9.93 7.06
CA GLN A 108 2.42 10.81 6.78
C GLN A 108 3.60 10.57 7.72
N ALA A 109 3.34 10.48 9.03
CA ALA A 109 4.37 10.26 10.04
C ALA A 109 5.12 8.93 9.80
N HIS A 110 4.42 7.87 9.41
CA HIS A 110 5.07 6.60 9.05
C HIS A 110 5.94 6.73 7.79
N LEU A 111 5.49 7.43 6.75
CA LEU A 111 6.31 7.70 5.57
C LEU A 111 7.59 8.45 5.95
N GLU A 112 7.48 9.49 6.76
CA GLU A 112 8.61 10.30 7.22
C GLU A 112 9.59 9.48 8.08
N ASP A 113 9.09 8.69 9.03
CA ASP A 113 9.94 7.86 9.89
C ASP A 113 10.65 6.75 9.10
N PHE A 114 9.96 6.02 8.23
CA PHE A 114 10.61 4.98 7.43
C PHE A 114 11.63 5.53 6.43
N ILE A 115 11.42 6.72 5.86
CA ILE A 115 12.42 7.42 5.05
C ILE A 115 13.66 7.73 5.90
N LEU A 116 13.48 8.25 7.12
CA LEU A 116 14.57 8.52 8.05
C LEU A 116 15.33 7.23 8.41
N ARG A 117 14.61 6.17 8.80
CA ARG A 117 15.22 4.88 9.14
C ARG A 117 15.97 4.27 7.97
N LEU A 118 15.42 4.35 6.76
CA LEU A 118 16.10 3.82 5.57
C LEU A 118 17.41 4.57 5.30
N LYS A 119 17.48 5.89 5.53
CA LYS A 119 18.73 6.65 5.39
C LYS A 119 19.85 6.13 6.30
N GLU A 120 19.49 5.75 7.52
CA GLU A 120 20.41 5.27 8.54
C GLU A 120 20.73 3.78 8.43
N PHE A 121 19.84 2.98 7.79
CA PHE A 121 19.94 1.53 7.78
C PHE A 121 21.09 1.04 6.87
N ASN A 122 21.91 0.14 7.42
CA ASN A 122 22.95 -0.56 6.68
C ASN A 122 22.47 -1.97 6.31
N PHE A 123 22.41 -2.25 5.01
CA PHE A 123 22.03 -3.58 4.51
C PHE A 123 23.18 -4.58 4.52
N ASP A 124 24.40 -4.10 4.68
CA ASP A 124 25.63 -4.91 4.79
C ASP A 124 26.48 -4.33 5.92
N GLU A 125 26.76 -5.11 6.93
CA GLU A 125 27.57 -4.70 8.07
C GLU A 125 28.53 -5.80 8.52
N HIS A 126 29.69 -5.43 9.04
CA HIS A 126 30.59 -6.40 9.67
C HIS A 126 29.96 -6.97 10.93
N PHE A 127 30.03 -8.28 11.09
CA PHE A 127 29.57 -8.98 12.30
C PHE A 127 30.27 -8.45 13.56
N ASP A 128 31.57 -8.23 13.46
CA ASP A 128 32.40 -7.58 14.47
C ASP A 128 33.64 -6.94 13.83
N SER A 129 34.38 -6.13 14.59
CA SER A 129 35.57 -5.43 14.10
C SER A 129 36.79 -6.31 13.80
N LYS A 130 36.75 -7.61 14.15
CA LYS A 130 37.86 -8.57 14.01
C LYS A 130 37.54 -9.67 13.01
N SER A 131 36.30 -9.76 12.58
CA SER A 131 35.80 -10.80 11.69
C SER A 131 35.75 -10.35 10.25
N SER A 132 36.01 -11.25 9.30
CA SER A 132 35.70 -11.07 7.89
C SER A 132 34.25 -11.43 7.57
N ASN A 133 33.46 -11.79 8.58
CA ASN A 133 32.05 -12.15 8.40
C ASN A 133 31.18 -10.90 8.29
N HIS A 134 30.19 -10.97 7.38
CA HIS A 134 29.22 -9.92 7.14
C HIS A 134 27.82 -10.41 7.48
N ILE A 135 26.97 -9.48 7.95
CA ILE A 135 25.52 -9.64 8.05
C ILE A 135 24.92 -8.90 6.86
N CYS A 136 24.31 -9.64 5.94
CA CYS A 136 23.64 -9.07 4.78
C CYS A 136 22.12 -9.19 4.94
N TYR A 137 21.42 -8.06 4.90
CA TYR A 137 19.96 -8.00 4.95
C TYR A 137 19.40 -7.97 3.53
N GLU A 138 18.63 -8.99 3.18
CA GLU A 138 18.05 -9.13 1.86
C GLU A 138 16.51 -9.09 1.89
N PRO A 139 15.83 -8.60 0.83
CA PRO A 139 14.38 -8.64 0.74
C PRO A 139 13.86 -10.08 0.72
N ILE A 140 12.83 -10.36 1.52
CA ILE A 140 12.28 -11.72 1.66
C ILE A 140 11.47 -12.20 0.44
N GLY A 141 11.12 -11.30 -0.48
CA GLY A 141 10.35 -11.65 -1.69
C GLY A 141 9.04 -10.91 -1.84
N VAL A 142 7.99 -11.64 -2.20
CA VAL A 142 6.63 -11.13 -2.36
C VAL A 142 5.88 -11.21 -1.04
N CYS A 143 5.35 -10.08 -0.59
CA CYS A 143 4.60 -9.96 0.67
C CYS A 143 3.09 -9.89 0.41
N GLY A 144 2.30 -10.68 1.12
CA GLY A 144 0.85 -10.51 1.23
C GLY A 144 0.53 -9.62 2.42
N LEU A 145 -0.07 -8.46 2.18
CA LEU A 145 -0.37 -7.46 3.19
C LEU A 145 -1.88 -7.34 3.39
N ILE A 146 -2.39 -7.72 4.56
CA ILE A 146 -3.81 -7.66 4.91
C ILE A 146 -3.98 -6.61 6.00
N THR A 147 -4.92 -5.66 5.82
CA THR A 147 -5.14 -4.56 6.75
C THR A 147 -6.59 -4.47 7.22
N PRO A 148 -6.82 -4.12 8.51
CA PRO A 148 -8.15 -3.91 9.05
C PRO A 148 -8.72 -2.52 8.65
N TRP A 149 -9.98 -2.28 9.00
CA TRP A 149 -10.74 -1.09 8.64
C TRP A 149 -10.60 0.09 9.64
N ASN A 150 -10.23 -0.19 10.88
CA ASN A 150 -10.37 0.79 11.98
C ASN A 150 -9.34 1.93 11.97
N TRP A 151 -8.19 1.74 11.32
CA TRP A 151 -7.14 2.74 11.08
C TRP A 151 -6.54 2.52 9.69
N PRO A 152 -7.29 2.75 8.61
CA PRO A 152 -6.94 2.21 7.29
C PRO A 152 -5.55 2.62 6.83
N ILE A 153 -5.27 3.93 6.70
CA ILE A 153 -3.96 4.38 6.18
C ILE A 153 -2.79 4.12 7.13
N ASN A 154 -3.01 4.17 8.46
CA ASN A 154 -1.98 3.78 9.44
C ASN A 154 -1.53 2.34 9.22
N GLN A 155 -2.48 1.42 9.12
CA GLN A 155 -2.20 -0.01 8.94
C GLN A 155 -1.56 -0.31 7.57
N ILE A 156 -1.95 0.42 6.55
CA ILE A 156 -1.39 0.31 5.20
C ILE A 156 0.06 0.82 5.19
N ALA A 157 0.29 2.04 5.67
CA ALA A 157 1.63 2.64 5.67
C ALA A 157 2.63 1.82 6.47
N LEU A 158 2.25 1.31 7.65
CA LEU A 158 3.09 0.45 8.50
C LEU A 158 3.53 -0.87 7.83
N LYS A 159 2.88 -1.31 6.77
CA LYS A 159 3.22 -2.54 6.04
C LYS A 159 3.84 -2.25 4.68
N VAL A 160 3.23 -1.36 3.92
CA VAL A 160 3.66 -1.06 2.54
C VAL A 160 5.00 -0.33 2.52
N VAL A 161 5.15 0.71 3.34
CA VAL A 161 6.36 1.55 3.30
C VAL A 161 7.63 0.77 3.68
N PRO A 162 7.68 -0.01 4.78
CA PRO A 162 8.88 -0.81 5.09
C PRO A 162 9.12 -1.92 4.06
N ALA A 163 8.07 -2.50 3.46
CA ALA A 163 8.26 -3.49 2.41
C ALA A 163 8.89 -2.87 1.14
N LEU A 164 8.45 -1.66 0.75
CA LEU A 164 9.09 -0.90 -0.33
C LEU A 164 10.54 -0.53 0.01
N ALA A 165 10.78 -0.05 1.24
CA ALA A 165 12.09 0.35 1.72
C ALA A 165 13.12 -0.79 1.69
N THR A 166 12.69 -2.00 2.02
CA THR A 166 13.55 -3.20 2.06
C THR A 166 13.68 -3.93 0.72
N GLY A 167 13.02 -3.46 -0.35
CA GLY A 167 13.14 -4.05 -1.68
C GLY A 167 12.20 -5.26 -1.92
N CYS A 168 11.18 -5.44 -1.07
CA CYS A 168 10.12 -6.42 -1.29
C CYS A 168 9.10 -5.91 -2.31
N THR A 169 8.44 -6.84 -3.00
CA THR A 169 7.24 -6.57 -3.78
C THR A 169 6.01 -7.07 -3.03
N MET A 170 4.80 -6.62 -3.39
CA MET A 170 3.65 -6.92 -2.54
C MET A 170 2.31 -6.93 -3.25
N ILE A 171 1.35 -7.56 -2.56
CA ILE A 171 -0.07 -7.45 -2.83
C ILE A 171 -0.74 -6.96 -1.55
N LEU A 172 -1.42 -5.81 -1.61
CA LEU A 172 -2.24 -5.28 -0.53
C LEU A 172 -3.68 -5.74 -0.71
N LYS A 173 -4.26 -6.31 0.36
CA LYS A 173 -5.70 -6.51 0.52
C LYS A 173 -6.18 -5.61 1.68
N PRO A 174 -6.73 -4.43 1.39
CA PRO A 174 -7.38 -3.63 2.42
C PRO A 174 -8.66 -4.32 2.89
N SER A 175 -9.21 -3.90 4.05
CA SER A 175 -10.53 -4.35 4.44
C SER A 175 -11.57 -3.91 3.40
N GLU A 176 -12.52 -4.78 3.13
CA GLU A 176 -13.67 -4.51 2.26
C GLU A 176 -14.62 -3.44 2.83
N ILE A 177 -14.53 -3.17 4.14
CA ILE A 177 -15.30 -2.13 4.83
C ILE A 177 -14.74 -0.73 4.55
N ALA A 178 -13.40 -0.59 4.49
CA ALA A 178 -12.72 0.67 4.25
C ALA A 178 -11.60 0.51 3.20
N PRO A 179 -11.96 0.26 1.92
CA PRO A 179 -10.99 -0.02 0.87
C PRO A 179 -10.49 1.23 0.14
N ILE A 180 -11.26 2.34 0.19
CA ILE A 180 -11.04 3.50 -0.69
C ILE A 180 -9.74 4.23 -0.36
N SER A 181 -9.40 4.39 0.92
CA SER A 181 -8.11 4.94 1.34
C SER A 181 -6.93 4.08 0.85
N GLY A 182 -7.07 2.75 0.82
CA GLY A 182 -6.08 1.84 0.24
C GLY A 182 -5.95 2.01 -1.27
N MET A 183 -7.07 2.17 -1.98
CA MET A 183 -7.07 2.41 -3.42
C MET A 183 -6.48 3.79 -3.76
N LEU A 184 -6.77 4.82 -2.95
CA LEU A 184 -6.17 6.14 -3.07
C LEU A 184 -4.65 6.08 -2.85
N PHE A 185 -4.19 5.29 -1.89
CA PHE A 185 -2.76 5.10 -1.67
C PHE A 185 -2.08 4.37 -2.83
N ALA A 186 -2.77 3.44 -3.49
CA ALA A 186 -2.30 2.82 -4.75
C ALA A 186 -2.15 3.84 -5.88
N GLU A 187 -3.09 4.79 -6.02
CA GLU A 187 -2.97 5.90 -6.96
C GLU A 187 -1.75 6.79 -6.64
N MET A 188 -1.49 7.06 -5.36
CA MET A 188 -0.31 7.84 -4.94
C MET A 188 1.02 7.11 -5.24
N ILE A 189 1.06 5.78 -5.10
CA ILE A 189 2.22 4.95 -5.45
C ILE A 189 2.48 5.01 -6.96
N ASP A 190 1.41 4.95 -7.77
CA ASP A 190 1.50 5.09 -9.23
C ASP A 190 2.01 6.49 -9.63
N GLU A 191 1.45 7.55 -9.05
CA GLU A 191 1.89 8.96 -9.28
C GLU A 191 3.35 9.18 -8.84
N ALA A 192 3.80 8.51 -7.79
CA ALA A 192 5.20 8.56 -7.33
C ALA A 192 6.17 7.86 -8.28
N GLY A 193 5.69 7.02 -9.19
CA GLY A 193 6.48 6.38 -10.24
C GLY A 193 7.15 5.07 -9.83
N PHE A 194 6.59 4.34 -8.88
CA PHE A 194 7.09 2.99 -8.57
C PHE A 194 6.94 2.06 -9.78
N PRO A 195 7.92 1.17 -10.04
CA PRO A 195 7.86 0.26 -11.17
C PRO A 195 6.63 -0.66 -11.12
N ALA A 196 6.08 -0.95 -12.31
CA ALA A 196 4.94 -1.84 -12.45
C ALA A 196 5.16 -3.19 -11.75
N GLY A 197 4.18 -3.65 -11.00
CA GLY A 197 4.21 -4.92 -10.25
C GLY A 197 4.90 -4.87 -8.89
N VAL A 198 5.64 -3.82 -8.55
CA VAL A 198 6.25 -3.67 -7.21
C VAL A 198 5.16 -3.61 -6.13
N PHE A 199 4.12 -2.84 -6.38
CA PHE A 199 2.93 -2.78 -5.57
C PHE A 199 1.71 -3.21 -6.39
N ASN A 200 0.85 -4.01 -5.78
CA ASN A 200 -0.44 -4.43 -6.33
C ASN A 200 -1.52 -4.32 -5.25
N LEU A 201 -2.77 -4.08 -5.64
CA LEU A 201 -3.91 -4.03 -4.72
C LEU A 201 -5.07 -4.82 -5.29
N ILE A 202 -5.65 -5.67 -4.45
CA ILE A 202 -6.88 -6.40 -4.71
C ILE A 202 -7.82 -6.22 -3.53
N ASN A 203 -9.06 -5.82 -3.78
CA ASN A 203 -10.11 -5.86 -2.77
C ASN A 203 -10.64 -7.28 -2.62
N GLY A 204 -10.99 -7.67 -1.42
CA GLY A 204 -11.53 -8.99 -1.14
C GLY A 204 -12.02 -9.13 0.28
N ASP A 205 -12.82 -10.14 0.52
CA ASP A 205 -13.27 -10.56 1.85
C ASP A 205 -12.36 -11.63 2.47
N GLY A 206 -12.68 -12.10 3.67
CA GLY A 206 -11.90 -13.11 4.35
C GLY A 206 -12.07 -14.54 3.80
N ALA A 207 -13.02 -14.77 2.90
CA ALA A 207 -13.31 -16.10 2.37
C ALA A 207 -12.82 -16.27 0.93
N GLY A 208 -12.79 -15.20 0.15
CA GLY A 208 -12.49 -15.23 -1.29
C GLY A 208 -11.04 -14.89 -1.66
N VAL A 209 -10.36 -14.14 -0.82
CA VAL A 209 -9.02 -13.56 -1.11
C VAL A 209 -8.10 -13.63 0.08
#